data_854550885ff10bb460bbb4c240519cac
#
_entry.id   854550885ff10bb460bbb4c240519cac
#
_cell.length_a   1.000
_cell.length_b   1.000
_cell.length_c   1.000
_cell.angle_alpha   90.00
_cell.angle_beta   90.00
_cell.angle_gamma   90.00
#
_symmetry.space_group_name_H-M   'P 1'
#
loop_
_entity.id
_entity.type
_entity.pdbx_description
1 polymer ?
#
loop_
_entity_poly.entity_id
_entity_poly.type
_entity_poly.pdbx_seq_one_letter_code
_entity_poly.pdbx_strand_id
1 'polypeptide(L)'
;LLLEGFKGVKGKVESKPPKHFRTALGQMVNFLYTMQGESAGAQAFSNVDTLLAPFVRYDNLNYKQVKQAIQEFVFNMNVPTRVGFQTPFSNITMDLSVPSYYAKQNVIIGGEIMEETYGEFQTEMDMINKAFFEVMMQGDASGRVFTFPIPTYNITKDFDWNNENFSGLWEMAAKYGIPNFSNFINSDLNPEDARSMCCRLRIDNRELAYRGGGLFGSNPLTGSIGVVTINLPQIAYISKSKEEFYKLLNERMLLAKNSLEIKRKLLEKFTNNNLYPYTKFYLRDIYARFKQYWKNHFSTIGLIGMNEACLNLFNEGIGTENGKKFAVEVMDFMRAKITKFQEETGNNYNLEATPAEGTSYRLAKLDKENHTGIICSNDREYYERGAQPYYSNSTQLPVNYTDDLFEVLDHQDELQTKYTGGTTIHIFAGERISNNETMKNLVRKICTNYKLPYFTFSPTFSICPNHGYVVGEHFTCPECGEDCEVYSRIVGYIRPVQQWNKGKQAEFKTRKTYVVEEKTCKVC
;
A
#
# COMPACT_ATOMS: atom_id res chain seq x y z
N LEU A 1 15.05 1.25 -16.26
CA LEU A 1 16.42 1.04 -15.77
C LEU A 1 17.12 -0.09 -16.54
N LEU A 2 16.48 -1.25 -16.71
CA LEU A 2 17.10 -2.42 -17.36
C LEU A 2 17.55 -2.16 -18.79
N LEU A 3 16.79 -1.36 -19.57
CA LEU A 3 17.10 -1.04 -20.97
C LEU A 3 18.05 0.15 -21.13
N GLU A 4 17.98 1.14 -20.25
CA GLU A 4 18.65 2.42 -20.49
C GLU A 4 19.64 2.83 -19.38
N GLY A 5 19.60 2.15 -18.25
CA GLY A 5 20.28 2.57 -17.03
C GLY A 5 19.61 3.76 -16.34
N PHE A 6 20.31 4.35 -15.38
CA PHE A 6 19.86 5.55 -14.67
C PHE A 6 20.30 6.80 -15.43
N LYS A 7 19.34 7.60 -15.88
CA LYS A 7 19.56 8.81 -16.68
C LYS A 7 18.51 9.88 -16.32
N GLY A 8 18.66 11.08 -16.84
CA GLY A 8 17.61 12.08 -16.74
C GLY A 8 18.03 13.51 -16.96
N VAL A 9 19.17 13.93 -16.47
CA VAL A 9 19.59 15.35 -16.52
C VAL A 9 20.94 15.50 -17.19
N LYS A 10 20.99 16.23 -18.31
CA LYS A 10 22.24 16.50 -19.04
C LYS A 10 23.29 17.12 -18.12
N GLY A 11 24.48 16.53 -18.11
CA GLY A 11 25.60 16.99 -17.29
C GLY A 11 25.59 16.53 -15.84
N LYS A 12 24.63 15.67 -15.46
CA LYS A 12 24.62 14.93 -14.19
C LYS A 12 25.08 13.49 -14.42
N VAL A 13 25.35 12.78 -13.33
CA VAL A 13 25.79 11.38 -13.40
C VAL A 13 24.73 10.53 -14.07
N GLU A 14 25.16 9.73 -15.02
CA GLU A 14 24.34 8.75 -15.72
C GLU A 14 24.99 7.37 -15.63
N SER A 15 24.21 6.31 -15.63
CA SER A 15 24.70 4.94 -15.71
C SER A 15 24.28 4.27 -17.02
N LYS A 16 25.08 3.29 -17.45
CA LYS A 16 24.65 2.34 -18.47
C LYS A 16 23.61 1.36 -17.88
N PRO A 17 22.88 0.62 -18.72
CA PRO A 17 22.06 -0.48 -18.25
C PRO A 17 22.86 -1.44 -17.35
N PRO A 18 22.26 -1.95 -16.27
CA PRO A 18 22.99 -2.81 -15.33
C PRO A 18 23.32 -4.15 -15.97
N LYS A 19 24.55 -4.62 -15.76
CA LYS A 19 25.00 -5.96 -16.17
C LYS A 19 25.08 -6.94 -15.01
N HIS A 20 25.12 -6.43 -13.78
CA HIS A 20 25.34 -7.20 -12.56
C HIS A 20 24.22 -6.98 -11.54
N PHE A 21 23.92 -8.00 -10.73
CA PHE A 21 22.86 -7.99 -9.73
C PHE A 21 22.97 -6.82 -8.75
N ARG A 22 24.15 -6.62 -8.14
CA ARG A 22 24.40 -5.48 -7.24
C ARG A 22 24.24 -4.14 -7.94
N THR A 23 24.65 -4.04 -9.20
CA THR A 23 24.49 -2.80 -9.97
C THR A 23 23.01 -2.49 -10.23
N ALA A 24 22.20 -3.51 -10.55
CA ALA A 24 20.76 -3.35 -10.73
C ALA A 24 20.09 -2.85 -9.45
N LEU A 25 20.37 -3.47 -8.30
CA LEU A 25 19.88 -3.03 -7.00
C LEU A 25 20.35 -1.60 -6.64
N GLY A 26 21.63 -1.28 -6.90
CA GLY A 26 22.16 0.07 -6.67
C GLY A 26 21.50 1.13 -7.55
N GLN A 27 21.17 0.81 -8.79
CA GLN A 27 20.41 1.73 -9.66
C GLN A 27 18.97 1.92 -9.20
N MET A 28 18.33 0.89 -8.63
CA MET A 28 17.01 1.03 -8.01
C MET A 28 17.05 2.00 -6.81
N VAL A 29 18.05 1.87 -5.93
CA VAL A 29 18.27 2.80 -4.81
C VAL A 29 18.45 4.23 -5.32
N ASN A 30 19.34 4.44 -6.29
CA ASN A 30 19.60 5.77 -6.85
C ASN A 30 18.35 6.38 -7.50
N PHE A 31 17.55 5.57 -8.20
CA PHE A 31 16.30 6.00 -8.79
C PHE A 31 15.31 6.47 -7.71
N LEU A 32 15.08 5.65 -6.68
CA LEU A 32 14.14 5.98 -5.61
C LEU A 32 14.57 7.22 -4.83
N TYR A 33 15.87 7.37 -4.56
CA TYR A 33 16.41 8.56 -3.89
C TYR A 33 16.28 9.82 -4.73
N THR A 34 16.48 9.71 -6.03
CA THR A 34 16.33 10.85 -6.93
C THR A 34 14.87 11.24 -7.09
N MET A 35 14.01 10.26 -7.34
CA MET A 35 12.59 10.50 -7.60
C MET A 35 11.84 11.01 -6.37
N GLN A 36 12.25 10.68 -5.14
CA GLN A 36 11.65 11.27 -3.94
C GLN A 36 11.80 12.80 -3.86
N GLY A 37 12.77 13.38 -4.57
CA GLY A 37 12.93 14.82 -4.70
C GLY A 37 11.90 15.48 -5.60
N GLU A 38 11.30 14.72 -6.53
CA GLU A 38 10.31 15.21 -7.50
C GLU A 38 8.89 14.68 -7.22
N SER A 39 8.75 13.62 -6.43
CA SER A 39 7.49 12.95 -6.08
C SER A 39 7.29 12.92 -4.57
N ALA A 40 6.21 13.51 -4.08
CA ALA A 40 5.93 13.60 -2.65
C ALA A 40 5.47 12.29 -2.01
N GLY A 41 4.91 11.37 -2.81
CA GLY A 41 4.33 10.11 -2.35
C GLY A 41 5.27 8.92 -2.49
N ALA A 42 4.69 7.74 -2.33
CA ALA A 42 5.37 6.47 -2.48
C ALA A 42 5.78 6.21 -3.93
N GLN A 43 6.84 5.46 -4.09
CA GLN A 43 7.34 4.97 -5.37
C GLN A 43 7.46 3.45 -5.32
N ALA A 44 7.22 2.78 -6.44
CA ALA A 44 7.21 1.34 -6.48
C ALA A 44 7.95 0.76 -7.68
N PHE A 45 8.57 -0.39 -7.46
CA PHE A 45 8.99 -1.30 -8.52
C PHE A 45 8.12 -2.55 -8.49
N SER A 46 7.64 -2.98 -9.65
CA SER A 46 6.85 -4.20 -9.79
C SER A 46 7.69 -5.34 -10.35
N ASN A 47 7.31 -6.59 -10.01
CA ASN A 47 7.93 -7.81 -10.53
C ASN A 47 9.45 -7.88 -10.26
N VAL A 48 9.86 -7.46 -9.06
CA VAL A 48 11.29 -7.25 -8.75
C VAL A 48 12.05 -8.56 -8.74
N ASP A 49 11.52 -9.59 -8.14
CA ASP A 49 12.10 -10.93 -8.10
C ASP A 49 12.18 -11.57 -9.49
N THR A 50 11.11 -11.48 -10.30
CA THR A 50 11.08 -11.96 -11.68
C THR A 50 12.14 -11.28 -12.54
N LEU A 51 12.20 -9.95 -12.51
CA LEU A 51 13.07 -9.17 -13.39
C LEU A 51 14.55 -9.20 -12.97
N LEU A 52 14.83 -9.48 -11.70
CA LEU A 52 16.20 -9.54 -11.19
C LEU A 52 16.78 -10.96 -11.14
N ALA A 53 15.96 -12.00 -11.17
CA ALA A 53 16.39 -13.39 -11.11
C ALA A 53 17.49 -13.73 -12.14
N PRO A 54 17.39 -13.30 -13.42
CA PRO A 54 18.42 -13.60 -14.40
C PRO A 54 19.82 -13.10 -14.01
N PHE A 55 19.93 -11.95 -13.37
CA PHE A 55 21.24 -11.42 -12.95
C PHE A 55 21.97 -12.34 -11.98
N VAL A 56 21.24 -13.11 -11.14
CA VAL A 56 21.85 -14.08 -10.22
C VAL A 56 22.58 -15.17 -10.98
N ARG A 57 21.97 -15.71 -12.06
CA ARG A 57 22.57 -16.74 -12.91
C ARG A 57 23.71 -16.17 -13.74
N TYR A 58 23.53 -15.03 -14.40
CA TYR A 58 24.55 -14.41 -15.24
C TYR A 58 25.80 -13.98 -14.47
N ASP A 59 25.64 -13.58 -13.20
CA ASP A 59 26.76 -13.30 -12.28
C ASP A 59 27.31 -14.56 -11.58
N ASN A 60 26.70 -15.73 -11.82
CA ASN A 60 27.05 -16.99 -11.15
C ASN A 60 27.09 -16.85 -9.60
N LEU A 61 26.09 -16.19 -9.02
CA LEU A 61 26.06 -15.90 -7.58
C LEU A 61 25.58 -17.10 -6.78
N ASN A 62 26.28 -17.39 -5.68
CA ASN A 62 25.77 -18.30 -4.67
C ASN A 62 24.79 -17.57 -3.70
N TYR A 63 24.05 -18.35 -2.92
CA TYR A 63 23.07 -17.81 -1.98
C TYR A 63 23.62 -16.75 -1.01
N LYS A 64 24.83 -16.95 -0.48
CA LYS A 64 25.46 -16.00 0.46
C LYS A 64 25.70 -14.64 -0.20
N GLN A 65 26.10 -14.64 -1.48
CA GLN A 65 26.33 -13.40 -2.25
C GLN A 65 25.01 -12.69 -2.59
N VAL A 66 23.97 -13.45 -2.94
CA VAL A 66 22.62 -12.91 -3.15
C VAL A 66 22.09 -12.27 -1.86
N LYS A 67 22.19 -12.99 -0.73
CA LYS A 67 21.73 -12.47 0.57
C LYS A 67 22.48 -11.20 0.97
N GLN A 68 23.79 -11.12 0.75
CA GLN A 68 24.58 -9.93 1.02
C GLN A 68 24.15 -8.74 0.16
N ALA A 69 23.88 -8.95 -1.13
CA ALA A 69 23.42 -7.91 -2.02
C ALA A 69 22.01 -7.38 -1.63
N ILE A 70 21.11 -8.28 -1.25
CA ILE A 70 19.78 -7.91 -0.73
C ILE A 70 19.89 -7.14 0.58
N GLN A 71 20.78 -7.55 1.49
CA GLN A 71 21.02 -6.84 2.75
C GLN A 71 21.51 -5.40 2.49
N GLU A 72 22.45 -5.20 1.58
CA GLU A 72 22.92 -3.88 1.16
C GLU A 72 21.77 -3.03 0.59
N PHE A 73 20.94 -3.62 -0.26
CA PHE A 73 19.78 -2.94 -0.84
C PHE A 73 18.79 -2.49 0.24
N VAL A 74 18.35 -3.42 1.10
CA VAL A 74 17.38 -3.13 2.17
C VAL A 74 17.95 -2.10 3.16
N PHE A 75 19.21 -2.23 3.55
CA PHE A 75 19.87 -1.25 4.44
C PHE A 75 19.86 0.14 3.80
N ASN A 76 20.30 0.27 2.55
CA ASN A 76 20.31 1.56 1.84
C ASN A 76 18.92 2.16 1.70
N MET A 77 17.88 1.34 1.53
CA MET A 77 16.49 1.82 1.47
C MET A 77 15.96 2.35 2.80
N ASN A 78 16.61 2.04 3.92
CA ASN A 78 16.22 2.51 5.25
C ASN A 78 17.12 3.64 5.80
N VAL A 79 18.14 4.08 5.04
CA VAL A 79 18.96 5.25 5.42
C VAL A 79 18.13 6.53 5.27
N PRO A 80 18.05 7.38 6.31
CA PRO A 80 17.26 8.62 6.27
C PRO A 80 17.95 9.70 5.45
N THR A 81 17.70 9.73 4.15
CA THR A 81 18.32 10.64 3.18
C THR A 81 17.47 11.83 2.79
N ARG A 82 16.17 11.80 3.11
CA ARG A 82 15.23 12.88 2.80
C ARG A 82 15.30 14.00 3.85
N VAL A 83 14.96 15.23 3.43
CA VAL A 83 14.75 16.34 4.35
C VAL A 83 13.76 15.94 5.46
N GLY A 84 14.11 16.19 6.71
CA GLY A 84 13.34 15.74 7.87
C GLY A 84 13.67 14.32 8.34
N PHE A 85 14.81 13.77 7.90
CA PHE A 85 15.30 12.43 8.28
C PHE A 85 14.32 11.31 7.96
N GLN A 86 13.63 11.42 6.83
CA GLN A 86 12.76 10.36 6.30
C GLN A 86 13.51 9.52 5.27
N THR A 87 13.17 8.25 5.24
CA THR A 87 13.58 7.32 4.17
C THR A 87 12.67 7.49 2.94
N PRO A 88 13.09 7.06 1.75
CA PRO A 88 12.20 6.97 0.60
C PRO A 88 11.02 6.04 0.90
N PHE A 89 9.80 6.56 0.79
CA PHE A 89 8.62 5.72 0.92
C PHE A 89 8.53 4.82 -0.32
N SER A 90 8.87 3.56 -0.17
CA SER A 90 9.06 2.65 -1.29
C SER A 90 8.28 1.35 -1.11
N ASN A 91 7.80 0.82 -2.22
CA ASN A 91 7.15 -0.49 -2.31
C ASN A 91 7.83 -1.34 -3.39
N ILE A 92 7.90 -2.64 -3.18
CA ILE A 92 8.28 -3.60 -4.20
C ILE A 92 7.20 -4.68 -4.32
N THR A 93 6.86 -5.04 -5.55
CA THR A 93 5.97 -6.17 -5.80
C THR A 93 6.78 -7.38 -6.19
N MET A 94 6.49 -8.50 -5.54
CA MET A 94 7.14 -9.79 -5.71
C MET A 94 6.10 -10.80 -6.23
N ASP A 95 6.50 -11.62 -7.18
CA ASP A 95 5.59 -12.57 -7.83
C ASP A 95 5.68 -13.98 -7.23
N LEU A 96 6.82 -14.35 -6.62
CA LEU A 96 7.13 -15.66 -6.03
C LEU A 96 7.21 -16.80 -7.05
N SER A 97 6.37 -16.78 -8.07
CA SER A 97 6.42 -17.67 -9.24
C SER A 97 6.42 -16.82 -10.49
N VAL A 98 7.19 -17.23 -11.51
CA VAL A 98 7.31 -16.43 -12.73
C VAL A 98 5.92 -16.28 -13.38
N PRO A 99 5.40 -15.05 -13.53
CA PRO A 99 4.09 -14.83 -14.12
C PRO A 99 4.02 -15.30 -15.58
N SER A 100 2.89 -15.86 -15.99
CA SER A 100 2.69 -16.40 -17.35
C SER A 100 2.98 -15.38 -18.44
N TYR A 101 2.70 -14.10 -18.20
CA TYR A 101 2.95 -13.00 -19.14
C TYR A 101 4.44 -12.61 -19.24
N TYR A 102 5.30 -12.99 -18.29
CA TYR A 102 6.75 -12.87 -18.39
C TYR A 102 7.43 -14.18 -18.82
N ALA A 103 6.84 -15.33 -18.53
CA ALA A 103 7.48 -16.63 -18.69
C ALA A 103 8.10 -16.86 -20.07
N LYS A 104 7.48 -16.33 -21.13
CA LYS A 104 7.93 -16.45 -22.53
C LYS A 104 8.67 -15.22 -23.06
N GLN A 105 8.87 -14.19 -22.21
CA GLN A 105 9.60 -13.01 -22.63
C GLN A 105 11.10 -13.21 -22.44
N ASN A 106 11.87 -12.73 -23.42
CA ASN A 106 13.32 -12.78 -23.36
C ASN A 106 13.86 -11.88 -22.25
N VAL A 107 14.89 -12.35 -21.59
CA VAL A 107 15.58 -11.65 -20.51
C VAL A 107 16.35 -10.43 -21.03
N ILE A 108 16.46 -9.39 -20.22
CA ILE A 108 17.22 -8.17 -20.53
C ILE A 108 18.38 -8.03 -19.56
N ILE A 109 19.61 -8.10 -20.07
CA ILE A 109 20.86 -7.90 -19.32
C ILE A 109 21.71 -6.86 -20.00
N GLY A 110 22.14 -5.82 -19.28
CA GLY A 110 22.99 -4.77 -19.84
C GLY A 110 22.35 -3.94 -20.96
N GLY A 111 21.02 -3.97 -21.08
CA GLY A 111 20.26 -3.34 -22.15
C GLY A 111 20.10 -4.20 -23.41
N GLU A 112 20.61 -5.41 -23.39
CA GLU A 112 20.55 -6.37 -24.50
C GLU A 112 19.49 -7.44 -24.19
N ILE A 113 18.81 -7.90 -25.26
CA ILE A 113 17.82 -8.98 -25.19
C ILE A 113 18.57 -10.29 -25.34
N MET A 114 18.43 -11.18 -24.35
CA MET A 114 19.10 -12.47 -24.31
C MET A 114 18.25 -13.56 -24.98
N GLU A 115 18.82 -14.75 -25.19
CA GLU A 115 18.07 -15.88 -25.76
C GLU A 115 17.14 -16.55 -24.76
N GLU A 116 17.55 -16.64 -23.48
CA GLU A 116 16.74 -17.26 -22.43
C GLU A 116 15.52 -16.40 -22.09
N THR A 117 14.50 -17.06 -21.57
CA THR A 117 13.25 -16.44 -21.13
C THR A 117 13.15 -16.39 -19.61
N TYR A 118 12.37 -15.44 -19.07
CA TYR A 118 12.20 -15.32 -17.61
C TYR A 118 11.68 -16.59 -16.94
N GLY A 119 10.92 -17.43 -17.66
CA GLY A 119 10.40 -18.71 -17.16
C GLY A 119 11.46 -19.72 -16.70
N GLU A 120 12.71 -19.54 -17.14
CA GLU A 120 13.82 -20.43 -16.85
C GLU A 120 14.54 -20.12 -15.53
N PHE A 121 14.15 -19.04 -14.81
CA PHE A 121 14.89 -18.48 -13.67
C PHE A 121 14.18 -18.62 -12.33
N GLN A 122 13.27 -19.59 -12.15
CA GLN A 122 12.53 -19.78 -10.90
C GLN A 122 13.48 -20.08 -9.71
N THR A 123 14.54 -20.85 -9.91
CA THR A 123 15.51 -21.16 -8.86
C THR A 123 16.20 -19.90 -8.30
N GLU A 124 16.60 -19.02 -9.19
CA GLU A 124 17.24 -17.74 -8.83
C GLU A 124 16.24 -16.78 -8.18
N MET A 125 15.00 -16.81 -8.63
CA MET A 125 13.90 -16.06 -8.03
C MET A 125 13.64 -16.53 -6.59
N ASP A 126 13.63 -17.84 -6.35
CA ASP A 126 13.51 -18.42 -5.01
C ASP A 126 14.67 -17.99 -4.10
N MET A 127 15.90 -17.92 -4.62
CA MET A 127 17.06 -17.42 -3.88
C MET A 127 16.89 -15.96 -3.45
N ILE A 128 16.38 -15.09 -4.35
CA ILE A 128 16.11 -13.67 -4.05
C ILE A 128 15.04 -13.56 -2.96
N ASN A 129 13.93 -14.27 -3.12
CA ASN A 129 12.82 -14.23 -2.16
C ASN A 129 13.26 -14.71 -0.78
N LYS A 130 13.94 -15.85 -0.70
CA LYS A 130 14.48 -16.39 0.56
C LYS A 130 15.44 -15.40 1.23
N ALA A 131 16.35 -14.82 0.48
CA ALA A 131 17.28 -13.81 0.98
C ALA A 131 16.54 -12.58 1.53
N PHE A 132 15.51 -12.12 0.81
CA PHE A 132 14.70 -10.98 1.23
C PHE A 132 13.95 -11.26 2.53
N PHE A 133 13.29 -12.43 2.67
CA PHE A 133 12.62 -12.81 3.91
C PHE A 133 13.57 -12.80 5.10
N GLU A 134 14.73 -13.45 4.96
CA GLU A 134 15.72 -13.54 6.01
C GLU A 134 16.27 -12.16 6.42
N VAL A 135 16.60 -11.30 5.46
CA VAL A 135 17.11 -9.96 5.74
C VAL A 135 16.07 -9.09 6.45
N MET A 136 14.82 -9.10 5.97
CA MET A 136 13.74 -8.32 6.60
C MET A 136 13.44 -8.79 8.02
N MET A 137 13.55 -10.10 8.30
CA MET A 137 13.36 -10.66 9.64
C MET A 137 14.55 -10.42 10.57
N GLN A 138 15.75 -10.31 10.04
CA GLN A 138 16.95 -10.02 10.82
C GLN A 138 16.93 -8.60 11.41
N GLY A 139 16.41 -7.65 10.66
CA GLY A 139 16.45 -6.23 11.03
C GLY A 139 17.85 -5.62 10.97
N ASP A 140 18.00 -4.44 11.59
CA ASP A 140 19.28 -3.73 11.70
C ASP A 140 20.18 -4.32 12.82
N ALA A 141 21.33 -3.71 13.03
CA ALA A 141 22.30 -4.12 14.06
C ALA A 141 21.76 -4.09 15.50
N SER A 142 20.66 -3.37 15.73
CA SER A 142 19.95 -3.27 17.02
C SER A 142 18.69 -4.15 17.08
N GLY A 143 18.45 -4.98 16.06
CA GLY A 143 17.26 -5.84 15.95
C GLY A 143 15.98 -5.09 15.58
N ARG A 144 16.07 -3.81 15.16
CA ARG A 144 14.91 -3.06 14.68
C ARG A 144 14.52 -3.54 13.28
N VAL A 145 13.23 -3.75 13.08
CA VAL A 145 12.71 -4.19 11.78
C VAL A 145 12.90 -3.12 10.70
N PHE A 146 13.24 -3.55 9.50
CA PHE A 146 13.25 -2.69 8.34
C PHE A 146 11.82 -2.37 7.91
N THR A 147 11.53 -1.08 7.70
CA THR A 147 10.21 -0.62 7.30
C THR A 147 10.05 -0.58 5.78
N PHE A 148 11.14 -0.35 5.06
CA PHE A 148 11.18 -0.21 3.61
C PHE A 148 12.23 -1.13 2.96
N PRO A 149 12.00 -1.49 1.67
CA PRO A 149 10.76 -1.29 0.90
C PRO A 149 9.62 -2.15 1.46
N ILE A 150 8.38 -1.66 1.38
CA ILE A 150 7.20 -2.44 1.75
C ILE A 150 7.01 -3.53 0.69
N PRO A 151 7.05 -4.83 1.04
CA PRO A 151 6.82 -5.88 0.07
C PRO A 151 5.34 -6.16 -0.12
N THR A 152 4.93 -6.29 -1.37
CA THR A 152 3.62 -6.80 -1.76
C THR A 152 3.80 -8.10 -2.52
N TYR A 153 3.10 -9.15 -2.10
CA TYR A 153 3.14 -10.46 -2.74
C TYR A 153 1.86 -10.70 -3.53
N ASN A 154 2.03 -11.06 -4.81
CA ASN A 154 0.92 -11.39 -5.68
C ASN A 154 0.50 -12.84 -5.44
N ILE A 155 -0.69 -13.04 -4.89
CA ILE A 155 -1.29 -14.35 -4.69
C ILE A 155 -2.19 -14.65 -5.89
N THR A 156 -1.67 -15.44 -6.82
CA THR A 156 -2.33 -15.78 -8.08
C THR A 156 -3.00 -17.15 -8.03
N LYS A 157 -3.80 -17.50 -9.05
CA LYS A 157 -4.45 -18.81 -9.15
C LYS A 157 -3.44 -19.96 -9.23
N ASP A 158 -2.26 -19.69 -9.76
CA ASP A 158 -1.17 -20.67 -9.94
C ASP A 158 -0.20 -20.68 -8.74
N PHE A 159 -0.56 -20.01 -7.62
CA PHE A 159 0.31 -19.93 -6.45
C PHE A 159 0.54 -21.32 -5.82
N ASP A 160 1.80 -21.72 -5.71
CA ASP A 160 2.17 -22.99 -5.10
C ASP A 160 2.21 -22.89 -3.56
N TRP A 161 1.11 -23.24 -2.93
CA TRP A 161 0.94 -23.24 -1.47
C TRP A 161 1.86 -24.24 -0.74
N ASN A 162 2.43 -25.19 -1.45
CA ASN A 162 3.27 -26.23 -0.85
C ASN A 162 4.77 -26.01 -1.07
N ASN A 163 5.15 -24.90 -1.72
CA ASN A 163 6.54 -24.58 -1.94
C ASN A 163 7.24 -24.24 -0.60
N GLU A 164 8.19 -25.08 -0.21
CA GLU A 164 8.94 -24.93 1.04
C GLU A 164 9.82 -23.67 1.06
N ASN A 165 10.22 -23.15 -0.11
CA ASN A 165 10.98 -21.89 -0.22
C ASN A 165 10.21 -20.68 0.30
N PHE A 166 8.87 -20.76 0.41
CA PHE A 166 8.02 -19.70 0.94
C PHE A 166 7.81 -19.75 2.45
N SER A 167 8.44 -20.68 3.17
CA SER A 167 8.31 -20.77 4.63
C SER A 167 8.67 -19.47 5.35
N GLY A 168 9.71 -18.77 4.88
CA GLY A 168 10.10 -17.47 5.40
C GLY A 168 9.06 -16.36 5.18
N LEU A 169 8.26 -16.42 4.12
CA LEU A 169 7.13 -15.48 3.90
C LEU A 169 6.10 -15.60 5.03
N TRP A 170 5.73 -16.85 5.36
CA TRP A 170 4.74 -17.10 6.40
C TRP A 170 5.24 -16.72 7.78
N GLU A 171 6.52 -16.97 8.05
CA GLU A 171 7.16 -16.54 9.29
C GLU A 171 7.23 -15.02 9.42
N MET A 172 7.64 -14.32 8.37
CA MET A 172 7.70 -12.85 8.31
C MET A 172 6.32 -12.22 8.49
N ALA A 173 5.28 -12.82 7.90
CA ALA A 173 3.90 -12.38 8.04
C ALA A 173 3.38 -12.61 9.47
N ALA A 174 3.63 -13.79 10.04
CA ALA A 174 3.17 -14.17 11.37
C ALA A 174 3.85 -13.35 12.49
N LYS A 175 5.14 -13.10 12.35
CA LYS A 175 5.96 -12.47 13.40
C LYS A 175 5.89 -10.95 13.37
N TYR A 176 6.01 -10.36 12.19
CA TYR A 176 6.16 -8.91 12.04
C TYR A 176 5.02 -8.26 11.25
N GLY A 177 4.24 -9.03 10.49
CA GLY A 177 3.21 -8.49 9.61
C GLY A 177 3.77 -7.59 8.49
N ILE A 178 5.04 -7.77 8.11
CA ILE A 178 5.68 -6.93 7.09
C ILE A 178 4.98 -7.03 5.73
N PRO A 179 4.65 -8.24 5.21
CA PRO A 179 4.11 -8.36 3.86
C PRO A 179 2.67 -7.87 3.74
N ASN A 180 2.38 -7.32 2.58
CA ASN A 180 1.03 -7.14 2.09
C ASN A 180 0.73 -8.22 1.04
N PHE A 181 -0.53 -8.63 0.96
CA PHE A 181 -1.00 -9.63 0.01
C PHE A 181 -1.97 -9.01 -0.98
N SER A 182 -1.67 -9.15 -2.28
CA SER A 182 -2.56 -8.77 -3.36
C SER A 182 -3.29 -10.02 -3.87
N ASN A 183 -4.61 -10.04 -3.74
CA ASN A 183 -5.43 -11.19 -4.07
C ASN A 183 -5.83 -11.18 -5.55
N PHE A 184 -5.39 -12.19 -6.29
CA PHE A 184 -5.78 -12.46 -7.68
C PHE A 184 -6.45 -13.82 -7.88
N ILE A 185 -6.73 -14.56 -6.80
CA ILE A 185 -7.44 -15.84 -6.87
C ILE A 185 -8.93 -15.59 -7.10
N ASN A 186 -9.59 -14.88 -6.19
CA ASN A 186 -10.99 -14.53 -6.28
C ASN A 186 -11.13 -13.03 -6.59
N SER A 187 -10.71 -12.63 -7.78
CA SER A 187 -10.64 -11.24 -8.20
C SER A 187 -11.07 -11.05 -9.63
N ASP A 188 -11.73 -9.94 -9.92
CA ASP A 188 -12.12 -9.53 -11.27
C ASP A 188 -10.95 -8.90 -12.06
N LEU A 189 -9.76 -8.76 -11.43
CA LEU A 189 -8.56 -8.20 -12.05
C LEU A 189 -7.52 -9.30 -12.29
N ASN A 190 -6.88 -9.25 -13.46
CA ASN A 190 -5.72 -10.07 -13.74
C ASN A 190 -4.44 -9.45 -13.15
N PRO A 191 -3.43 -10.26 -12.78
CA PRO A 191 -2.14 -9.74 -12.32
C PRO A 191 -1.43 -8.81 -13.33
N GLU A 192 -1.72 -8.98 -14.62
CA GLU A 192 -1.18 -8.13 -15.71
C GLU A 192 -1.73 -6.71 -15.69
N ASP A 193 -3.00 -6.56 -15.26
CA ASP A 193 -3.75 -5.30 -15.33
C ASP A 193 -3.60 -4.45 -14.06
N ALA A 194 -3.06 -5.01 -13.00
CA ALA A 194 -2.96 -4.33 -11.73
C ALA A 194 -1.51 -4.15 -11.26
N ARG A 195 -1.21 -2.99 -10.70
CA ARG A 195 0.09 -2.70 -10.09
C ARG A 195 -0.11 -2.12 -8.70
N SER A 196 0.71 -2.58 -7.78
CA SER A 196 0.76 -1.99 -6.44
C SER A 196 1.77 -0.85 -6.43
N MET A 197 1.38 0.33 -5.93
CA MET A 197 2.26 1.50 -5.90
C MET A 197 2.67 1.94 -4.51
N CYS A 198 1.90 1.59 -3.52
CA CYS A 198 2.23 1.84 -2.12
C CYS A 198 1.40 0.90 -1.26
N CYS A 199 1.39 1.15 0.04
CA CYS A 199 0.68 0.33 1.01
C CYS A 199 -0.82 0.10 0.72
N ARG A 200 -1.41 0.76 -0.28
CA ARG A 200 -2.83 0.63 -0.63
C ARG A 200 -3.17 0.87 -2.09
N LEU A 201 -2.33 1.58 -2.83
CA LEU A 201 -2.68 1.99 -4.18
C LEU A 201 -2.53 0.81 -5.14
N ARG A 202 -3.63 0.29 -5.59
CA ARG A 202 -3.75 -0.66 -6.68
C ARG A 202 -4.23 0.11 -7.92
N ILE A 203 -3.47 0.09 -8.98
CA ILE A 203 -3.82 0.77 -10.23
C ILE A 203 -4.38 -0.25 -11.20
N ASP A 204 -5.63 -0.05 -11.61
CA ASP A 204 -6.24 -0.79 -12.69
C ASP A 204 -5.80 -0.19 -14.03
N ASN A 205 -5.00 -0.95 -14.75
CA ASN A 205 -4.42 -0.52 -16.02
C ASN A 205 -5.27 -0.89 -17.25
N ARG A 206 -6.44 -1.51 -17.08
CA ARG A 206 -7.28 -1.94 -18.22
C ARG A 206 -7.62 -0.77 -19.14
N GLU A 207 -7.99 0.38 -18.59
CA GLU A 207 -8.24 1.57 -19.41
C GLU A 207 -6.98 2.10 -20.11
N LEU A 208 -5.81 1.97 -19.49
CA LEU A 208 -4.54 2.34 -20.11
C LEU A 208 -4.17 1.41 -21.26
N ALA A 209 -4.49 0.12 -21.16
CA ALA A 209 -4.28 -0.85 -22.22
C ALA A 209 -5.17 -0.54 -23.44
N TYR A 210 -6.45 -0.20 -23.24
CA TYR A 210 -7.34 0.25 -24.33
C TYR A 210 -6.84 1.51 -25.04
N ARG A 211 -6.13 2.39 -24.36
CA ARG A 211 -5.50 3.57 -24.97
C ARG A 211 -4.17 3.25 -25.69
N GLY A 212 -3.85 1.96 -25.86
CA GLY A 212 -2.67 1.48 -26.60
C GLY A 212 -1.37 1.61 -25.81
N GLY A 213 -1.41 1.44 -24.51
CA GLY A 213 -0.25 1.33 -23.64
C GLY A 213 0.42 -0.01 -23.80
N GLY A 214 1.37 -0.10 -24.69
CA GLY A 214 2.45 -1.03 -24.58
C GLY A 214 2.41 -2.32 -25.36
N LEU A 215 3.32 -2.38 -26.31
CA LEU A 215 3.79 -3.59 -27.00
C LEU A 215 4.61 -4.51 -26.05
N PHE A 216 4.83 -4.15 -24.80
CA PHE A 216 5.67 -4.85 -23.82
C PHE A 216 5.00 -4.96 -22.43
N GLY A 217 3.73 -5.31 -22.37
CA GLY A 217 3.06 -5.89 -21.19
C GLY A 217 3.14 -5.14 -19.84
N SER A 218 3.76 -3.99 -19.79
CA SER A 218 3.82 -3.19 -18.59
C SER A 218 3.35 -1.78 -18.89
N ASN A 219 2.43 -1.25 -18.11
CA ASN A 219 2.18 0.18 -18.06
C ASN A 219 3.02 0.79 -16.92
N PRO A 220 4.35 0.76 -17.00
CA PRO A 220 5.18 1.51 -16.09
C PRO A 220 4.88 2.98 -16.29
N LEU A 221 5.33 3.84 -15.37
CA LEU A 221 5.19 5.29 -15.49
C LEU A 221 3.75 5.79 -15.33
N THR A 222 3.03 5.19 -14.40
CA THR A 222 1.75 5.67 -13.92
C THR A 222 1.82 5.91 -12.41
N GLY A 223 0.81 6.61 -11.86
CA GLY A 223 0.71 6.92 -10.46
C GLY A 223 -0.45 7.86 -10.20
N SER A 224 -0.41 8.59 -9.09
CA SER A 224 -1.38 9.64 -8.78
C SER A 224 -0.71 11.01 -8.83
N ILE A 225 -1.40 11.99 -9.42
CA ILE A 225 -0.98 13.40 -9.37
C ILE A 225 -1.26 14.04 -8.01
N GLY A 226 -2.13 13.42 -7.24
CA GLY A 226 -2.52 13.85 -5.91
C GLY A 226 -3.84 13.25 -5.48
N VAL A 227 -4.06 13.28 -4.16
CA VAL A 227 -5.27 12.78 -3.51
C VAL A 227 -6.01 13.92 -2.84
N VAL A 228 -7.32 13.98 -3.03
CA VAL A 228 -8.24 14.84 -2.27
C VAL A 228 -9.18 13.95 -1.49
N THR A 229 -9.15 14.05 -0.16
CA THR A 229 -9.97 13.24 0.73
C THR A 229 -11.24 13.98 1.13
N ILE A 230 -12.40 13.36 0.90
CA ILE A 230 -13.71 13.89 1.26
C ILE A 230 -13.98 13.58 2.74
N ASN A 231 -14.33 14.62 3.50
CA ASN A 231 -14.75 14.53 4.90
C ASN A 231 -16.24 14.19 4.99
N LEU A 232 -16.57 12.89 5.00
CA LEU A 232 -17.97 12.45 5.04
C LEU A 232 -18.68 12.77 6.36
N PRO A 233 -18.04 12.65 7.56
CA PRO A 233 -18.65 13.02 8.83
C PRO A 233 -19.18 14.44 8.86
N GLN A 234 -18.38 15.42 8.38
CA GLN A 234 -18.81 16.81 8.35
C GLN A 234 -20.01 17.01 7.41
N ILE A 235 -19.97 16.40 6.21
CA ILE A 235 -21.09 16.48 5.26
C ILE A 235 -22.36 15.92 5.91
N ALA A 236 -22.28 14.77 6.58
CA ALA A 236 -23.41 14.13 7.24
C ALA A 236 -23.97 14.98 8.38
N TYR A 237 -23.10 15.56 9.21
CA TYR A 237 -23.49 16.41 10.34
C TYR A 237 -24.26 17.67 9.90
N ILE A 238 -23.83 18.33 8.83
CA ILE A 238 -24.50 19.55 8.33
C ILE A 238 -25.74 19.26 7.49
N SER A 239 -25.95 18.01 7.07
CA SER A 239 -27.09 17.59 6.26
C SER A 239 -28.32 17.32 7.13
N LYS A 240 -29.48 17.78 6.69
CA LYS A 240 -30.77 17.53 7.36
C LYS A 240 -31.51 16.31 6.79
N SER A 241 -31.08 15.82 5.63
CA SER A 241 -31.64 14.64 4.97
C SER A 241 -30.61 13.94 4.09
N LYS A 242 -30.95 12.74 3.65
CA LYS A 242 -30.13 11.95 2.71
C LYS A 242 -29.95 12.68 1.37
N GLU A 243 -30.97 13.38 0.87
CA GLU A 243 -30.91 14.14 -0.36
C GLU A 243 -29.95 15.33 -0.24
N GLU A 244 -29.98 16.03 0.89
CA GLU A 244 -29.04 17.11 1.17
C GLU A 244 -27.61 16.60 1.29
N PHE A 245 -27.41 15.44 1.92
CA PHE A 245 -26.11 14.79 1.98
C PHE A 245 -25.52 14.55 0.58
N TYR A 246 -26.29 13.97 -0.36
CA TYR A 246 -25.81 13.73 -1.72
C TYR A 246 -25.58 15.03 -2.50
N LYS A 247 -26.37 16.06 -2.26
CA LYS A 247 -26.14 17.38 -2.85
C LYS A 247 -24.80 17.95 -2.40
N LEU A 248 -24.53 17.96 -1.10
CA LEU A 248 -23.29 18.47 -0.54
C LEU A 248 -22.07 17.59 -0.94
N LEU A 249 -22.23 16.28 -0.94
CA LEU A 249 -21.21 15.35 -1.42
C LEU A 249 -20.84 15.65 -2.87
N ASN A 250 -21.82 15.88 -3.75
CA ASN A 250 -21.58 16.27 -5.13
C ASN A 250 -20.79 17.58 -5.24
N GLU A 251 -21.14 18.59 -4.45
CA GLU A 251 -20.42 19.86 -4.41
C GLU A 251 -18.96 19.68 -4.00
N ARG A 252 -18.70 18.87 -2.96
CA ARG A 252 -17.32 18.55 -2.51
C ARG A 252 -16.53 17.77 -3.56
N MET A 253 -17.16 16.83 -4.24
CA MET A 253 -16.52 16.09 -5.34
C MET A 253 -16.17 16.98 -6.53
N LEU A 254 -17.03 17.96 -6.87
CA LEU A 254 -16.74 18.95 -7.91
C LEU A 254 -15.56 19.85 -7.52
N LEU A 255 -15.47 20.28 -6.26
CA LEU A 255 -14.31 21.01 -5.74
C LEU A 255 -13.02 20.17 -5.83
N ALA A 256 -13.10 18.88 -5.45
CA ALA A 256 -11.98 17.95 -5.56
C ALA A 256 -11.52 17.80 -7.02
N LYS A 257 -12.43 17.58 -7.95
CA LYS A 257 -12.16 17.55 -9.40
C LYS A 257 -11.43 18.82 -9.84
N ASN A 258 -11.99 20.00 -9.55
CA ASN A 258 -11.41 21.28 -9.97
C ASN A 258 -10.00 21.47 -9.40
N SER A 259 -9.79 21.15 -8.13
CA SER A 259 -8.47 21.19 -7.48
C SER A 259 -7.46 20.29 -8.19
N LEU A 260 -7.84 19.06 -8.50
CA LEU A 260 -6.98 18.09 -9.18
C LEU A 260 -6.68 18.50 -10.63
N GLU A 261 -7.64 19.07 -11.35
CA GLU A 261 -7.39 19.60 -12.70
C GLU A 261 -6.44 20.81 -12.71
N ILE A 262 -6.57 21.71 -11.73
CA ILE A 262 -5.60 22.81 -11.53
C ILE A 262 -4.22 22.24 -11.24
N LYS A 263 -4.13 21.27 -10.34
CA LYS A 263 -2.87 20.61 -10.00
C LYS A 263 -2.24 19.95 -11.23
N ARG A 264 -3.00 19.23 -12.04
CA ARG A 264 -2.52 18.60 -13.28
C ARG A 264 -1.92 19.63 -14.23
N LYS A 265 -2.62 20.75 -14.46
CA LYS A 265 -2.11 21.86 -15.30
C LYS A 265 -0.81 22.45 -14.77
N LEU A 266 -0.70 22.61 -13.45
CA LEU A 266 0.53 23.10 -12.81
C LEU A 266 1.68 22.12 -12.96
N LEU A 267 1.44 20.81 -12.76
CA LEU A 267 2.45 19.78 -12.95
C LEU A 267 2.96 19.74 -14.38
N GLU A 268 2.07 19.80 -15.37
CA GLU A 268 2.47 19.91 -16.79
C GLU A 268 3.35 21.14 -17.04
N LYS A 269 2.94 22.31 -16.54
CA LYS A 269 3.72 23.55 -16.65
C LYS A 269 5.10 23.43 -15.99
N PHE A 270 5.18 22.88 -14.78
CA PHE A 270 6.43 22.74 -14.06
C PHE A 270 7.36 21.73 -14.74
N THR A 271 6.82 20.63 -15.25
CA THR A 271 7.59 19.63 -15.99
C THR A 271 8.13 20.21 -17.30
N ASN A 272 7.31 20.94 -18.06
CA ASN A 272 7.77 21.64 -19.26
C ASN A 272 8.89 22.63 -18.97
N ASN A 273 8.81 23.35 -17.84
CA ASN A 273 9.80 24.32 -17.39
C ASN A 273 11.03 23.71 -16.69
N ASN A 274 11.22 22.39 -16.75
CA ASN A 274 12.35 21.65 -16.15
C ASN A 274 12.46 21.75 -14.63
N LEU A 275 11.35 21.96 -13.91
CA LEU A 275 11.34 21.86 -12.43
C LEU A 275 11.37 20.41 -11.96
N TYR A 276 10.93 19.49 -12.81
CA TYR A 276 10.96 18.04 -12.59
C TYR A 276 11.75 17.36 -13.73
N PRO A 277 13.09 17.53 -13.80
CA PRO A 277 13.86 17.12 -14.96
C PRO A 277 13.96 15.60 -15.11
N TYR A 278 14.03 14.83 -14.02
CA TYR A 278 14.04 13.36 -14.08
C TYR A 278 12.66 12.83 -14.47
N THR A 279 11.59 13.32 -13.87
CA THR A 279 10.21 12.98 -14.26
C THR A 279 9.99 13.30 -15.74
N LYS A 280 10.44 14.45 -16.22
CA LYS A 280 10.37 14.84 -17.64
C LYS A 280 11.04 13.81 -18.55
N PHE A 281 12.21 13.33 -18.16
CA PHE A 281 12.93 12.30 -18.90
C PHE A 281 12.18 10.97 -18.91
N TYR A 282 11.76 10.47 -17.74
CA TYR A 282 11.11 9.17 -17.65
C TYR A 282 9.70 9.16 -18.26
N LEU A 283 9.00 10.29 -18.30
CA LEU A 283 7.68 10.42 -18.93
C LEU A 283 7.72 10.90 -20.39
N ARG A 284 8.89 10.95 -21.02
CA ARG A 284 9.07 11.45 -22.40
C ARG A 284 8.26 10.67 -23.44
N ASP A 285 8.10 9.36 -23.26
CA ASP A 285 7.36 8.51 -24.20
C ASP A 285 5.85 8.76 -24.10
N ILE A 286 5.35 9.02 -22.90
CA ILE A 286 3.97 9.46 -22.67
C ILE A 286 3.76 10.81 -23.36
N TYR A 287 4.70 11.75 -23.17
CA TYR A 287 4.64 13.05 -23.82
C TYR A 287 4.72 12.97 -25.36
N ALA A 288 5.58 12.12 -25.89
CA ALA A 288 5.70 11.91 -27.33
C ALA A 288 4.36 11.52 -27.95
N ARG A 289 3.60 10.67 -27.25
CA ARG A 289 2.33 10.15 -27.69
C ARG A 289 1.16 11.12 -27.44
N PHE A 290 1.04 11.67 -26.24
CA PHE A 290 -0.15 12.43 -25.81
C PHE A 290 0.07 13.94 -25.73
N LYS A 291 1.32 14.41 -25.88
CA LYS A 291 1.73 15.81 -25.66
C LYS A 291 1.44 16.31 -24.24
N GLN A 292 1.31 15.38 -23.30
CA GLN A 292 1.13 15.58 -21.87
C GLN A 292 1.94 14.55 -21.11
N TYR A 293 2.79 14.98 -20.16
CA TYR A 293 3.62 14.07 -19.36
C TYR A 293 2.77 13.23 -18.40
N TRP A 294 1.77 13.85 -17.78
CA TRP A 294 1.00 13.24 -16.71
C TRP A 294 -0.28 12.55 -17.18
N LYS A 295 -0.42 12.29 -18.49
CA LYS A 295 -1.64 11.72 -19.09
C LYS A 295 -2.04 10.38 -18.49
N ASN A 296 -1.08 9.53 -18.16
CA ASN A 296 -1.33 8.22 -17.59
C ASN A 296 -1.55 8.23 -16.07
N HIS A 297 -1.32 9.36 -15.41
CA HIS A 297 -1.48 9.47 -13.96
C HIS A 297 -2.93 9.74 -13.57
N PHE A 298 -3.34 9.18 -12.42
CA PHE A 298 -4.70 9.32 -11.90
C PHE A 298 -4.85 10.59 -11.05
N SER A 299 -6.00 11.21 -11.17
CA SER A 299 -6.54 12.17 -10.21
C SER A 299 -7.31 11.37 -9.16
N THR A 300 -6.82 11.31 -7.93
CA THR A 300 -7.37 10.43 -6.89
C THR A 300 -8.31 11.19 -5.97
N ILE A 301 -9.53 10.69 -5.82
CA ILE A 301 -10.49 11.16 -4.83
C ILE A 301 -10.64 10.06 -3.78
N GLY A 302 -10.43 10.41 -2.53
CA GLY A 302 -10.58 9.49 -1.41
C GLY A 302 -11.68 9.93 -0.45
N LEU A 303 -11.94 9.13 0.55
CA LEU A 303 -12.93 9.40 1.58
C LEU A 303 -12.45 8.95 2.96
N ILE A 304 -13.05 9.51 4.00
CA ILE A 304 -12.80 9.15 5.39
C ILE A 304 -14.10 9.20 6.20
N GLY A 305 -14.18 8.36 7.24
CA GLY A 305 -15.20 8.46 8.28
C GLY A 305 -16.59 8.05 7.83
N MET A 306 -16.75 7.00 7.02
CA MET A 306 -18.07 6.53 6.62
C MET A 306 -18.90 6.09 7.83
N ASN A 307 -18.28 5.45 8.82
CA ASN A 307 -18.97 5.10 10.06
C ASN A 307 -19.54 6.33 10.78
N GLU A 308 -18.73 7.37 10.91
CA GLU A 308 -19.16 8.61 11.57
C GLU A 308 -20.15 9.40 10.70
N ALA A 309 -20.11 9.24 9.38
CA ALA A 309 -21.15 9.78 8.51
C ALA A 309 -22.52 9.11 8.79
N CYS A 310 -22.54 7.79 8.93
CA CYS A 310 -23.75 7.06 9.32
C CYS A 310 -24.25 7.49 10.70
N LEU A 311 -23.36 7.58 11.69
CA LEU A 311 -23.70 8.03 13.05
C LEU A 311 -24.28 9.45 13.08
N ASN A 312 -23.69 10.40 12.36
CA ASN A 312 -24.15 11.78 12.34
C ASN A 312 -25.45 11.98 11.54
N LEU A 313 -25.77 11.11 10.58
CA LEU A 313 -26.95 11.24 9.73
C LEU A 313 -28.14 10.42 10.26
N PHE A 314 -27.91 9.21 10.79
CA PHE A 314 -28.94 8.25 11.16
C PHE A 314 -28.86 7.80 12.62
N ASN A 315 -27.83 8.19 13.36
CA ASN A 315 -27.50 7.67 14.68
C ASN A 315 -27.26 6.14 14.72
N GLU A 316 -26.86 5.57 13.59
CA GLU A 316 -26.48 4.16 13.42
C GLU A 316 -25.10 4.07 12.79
N GLY A 317 -24.26 3.11 13.23
CA GLY A 317 -22.93 2.90 12.65
C GLY A 317 -22.96 2.10 11.34
N ILE A 318 -21.83 2.10 10.61
CA ILE A 318 -21.66 1.33 9.35
C ILE A 318 -21.83 -0.18 9.54
N GLY A 319 -21.67 -0.70 10.76
CA GLY A 319 -21.83 -2.13 11.07
C GLY A 319 -23.28 -2.61 11.05
N THR A 320 -24.28 -1.70 11.06
CA THR A 320 -25.68 -2.06 10.90
C THR A 320 -26.02 -2.34 9.43
N GLU A 321 -27.09 -3.08 9.18
CA GLU A 321 -27.57 -3.34 7.82
C GLU A 321 -27.88 -2.03 7.07
N ASN A 322 -28.55 -1.09 7.74
CA ASN A 322 -28.87 0.22 7.18
C ASN A 322 -27.59 1.05 6.90
N GLY A 323 -26.65 1.05 7.83
CA GLY A 323 -25.35 1.74 7.65
C GLY A 323 -24.53 1.15 6.52
N LYS A 324 -24.45 -0.18 6.41
CA LYS A 324 -23.77 -0.85 5.28
C LYS A 324 -24.43 -0.52 3.95
N LYS A 325 -25.75 -0.59 3.86
CA LYS A 325 -26.51 -0.23 2.66
C LYS A 325 -26.25 1.21 2.23
N PHE A 326 -26.28 2.14 3.16
CA PHE A 326 -25.95 3.53 2.88
C PHE A 326 -24.52 3.70 2.38
N ALA A 327 -23.56 3.02 2.99
CA ALA A 327 -22.16 3.06 2.55
C ALA A 327 -22.00 2.55 1.10
N VAL A 328 -22.68 1.45 0.74
CA VAL A 328 -22.72 0.93 -0.63
C VAL A 328 -23.28 1.97 -1.61
N GLU A 329 -24.41 2.59 -1.28
CA GLU A 329 -25.03 3.63 -2.12
C GLU A 329 -24.13 4.85 -2.30
N VAL A 330 -23.44 5.30 -1.24
CA VAL A 330 -22.48 6.42 -1.31
C VAL A 330 -21.29 6.07 -2.22
N MET A 331 -20.75 4.86 -2.09
CA MET A 331 -19.66 4.39 -2.94
C MET A 331 -20.06 4.34 -4.42
N ASP A 332 -21.27 3.84 -4.73
CA ASP A 332 -21.78 3.78 -6.09
C ASP A 332 -22.01 5.18 -6.67
N PHE A 333 -22.55 6.10 -5.86
CA PHE A 333 -22.69 7.51 -6.24
C PHE A 333 -21.32 8.14 -6.56
N MET A 334 -20.32 7.95 -5.70
CA MET A 334 -18.99 8.51 -5.91
C MET A 334 -18.33 7.92 -7.17
N ARG A 335 -18.46 6.61 -7.41
CA ARG A 335 -17.96 5.95 -8.63
C ARG A 335 -18.61 6.52 -9.89
N ALA A 336 -19.94 6.66 -9.91
CA ALA A 336 -20.66 7.25 -11.05
C ALA A 336 -20.19 8.69 -11.34
N LYS A 337 -19.93 9.48 -10.30
CA LYS A 337 -19.37 10.84 -10.46
C LYS A 337 -17.94 10.82 -11.02
N ILE A 338 -17.11 9.92 -10.57
CA ILE A 338 -15.73 9.75 -11.05
C ILE A 338 -15.73 9.35 -12.53
N THR A 339 -16.59 8.42 -12.95
CA THR A 339 -16.75 8.07 -14.36
C THR A 339 -17.12 9.29 -15.20
N LYS A 340 -18.09 10.09 -14.73
CA LYS A 340 -18.46 11.33 -15.41
C LYS A 340 -17.30 12.33 -15.50
N PHE A 341 -16.47 12.44 -14.46
CA PHE A 341 -15.28 13.31 -14.50
C PHE A 341 -14.26 12.83 -15.52
N GLN A 342 -14.08 11.52 -15.69
CA GLN A 342 -13.24 10.96 -16.74
C GLN A 342 -13.74 11.29 -18.13
N GLU A 343 -15.06 11.19 -18.37
CA GLU A 343 -15.69 11.55 -19.63
C GLU A 343 -15.54 13.04 -19.95
N GLU A 344 -15.79 13.91 -18.98
CA GLU A 344 -15.73 15.37 -19.14
C GLU A 344 -14.29 15.89 -19.38
N THR A 345 -13.30 15.29 -18.73
CA THR A 345 -11.92 15.81 -18.75
C THR A 345 -10.99 15.04 -19.67
N GLY A 346 -11.36 13.81 -20.02
CA GLY A 346 -10.49 12.86 -20.70
C GLY A 346 -9.28 12.40 -19.85
N ASN A 347 -9.24 12.72 -18.56
CA ASN A 347 -8.18 12.33 -17.63
C ASN A 347 -8.60 11.12 -16.80
N ASN A 348 -7.62 10.40 -16.25
CA ASN A 348 -7.89 9.26 -15.39
C ASN A 348 -8.25 9.73 -13.97
N TYR A 349 -9.28 9.13 -13.41
CA TYR A 349 -9.69 9.32 -12.02
C TYR A 349 -9.88 7.97 -11.35
N ASN A 350 -9.63 7.91 -10.04
CA ASN A 350 -9.93 6.74 -9.23
C ASN A 350 -10.47 7.11 -7.84
N LEU A 351 -11.13 6.15 -7.21
CA LEU A 351 -11.66 6.24 -5.84
C LEU A 351 -10.79 5.42 -4.90
N GLU A 352 -10.28 6.04 -3.84
CA GLU A 352 -9.33 5.44 -2.91
C GLU A 352 -9.88 5.39 -1.47
N ALA A 353 -9.60 4.29 -0.78
CA ALA A 353 -9.66 4.25 0.67
C ALA A 353 -8.46 5.02 1.23
N THR A 354 -8.57 6.34 1.36
CA THR A 354 -7.44 7.18 1.76
C THR A 354 -6.81 6.66 3.06
N PRO A 355 -5.47 6.49 3.12
CA PRO A 355 -4.77 6.11 4.34
C PRO A 355 -5.06 7.04 5.51
N ALA A 356 -5.09 8.35 5.25
CA ALA A 356 -5.56 9.42 6.14
C ALA A 356 -4.91 9.42 7.53
N GLU A 357 -3.64 9.03 7.66
CA GLU A 357 -2.94 8.93 8.95
C GLU A 357 -3.07 10.21 9.78
N GLY A 358 -2.60 11.34 9.27
CA GLY A 358 -2.74 12.63 9.92
C GLY A 358 -4.11 13.28 9.71
N THR A 359 -4.75 12.98 8.58
CA THR A 359 -6.02 13.61 8.18
C THR A 359 -7.18 13.16 9.08
N SER A 360 -7.21 11.88 9.50
CA SER A 360 -8.26 11.38 10.39
C SER A 360 -8.31 12.13 11.73
N TYR A 361 -7.15 12.37 12.32
CA TYR A 361 -7.02 13.17 13.54
C TYR A 361 -7.32 14.64 13.31
N ARG A 362 -6.68 15.24 12.29
CA ARG A 362 -6.79 16.68 12.02
C ARG A 362 -8.22 17.10 11.71
N LEU A 363 -8.92 16.36 10.84
CA LEU A 363 -10.31 16.69 10.49
C LEU A 363 -11.25 16.50 11.68
N ALA A 364 -11.14 15.39 12.42
CA ALA A 364 -11.95 15.17 13.61
C ALA A 364 -11.75 16.27 14.67
N LYS A 365 -10.50 16.70 14.88
CA LYS A 365 -10.19 17.79 15.79
C LYS A 365 -10.80 19.11 15.35
N LEU A 366 -10.61 19.51 14.09
CA LEU A 366 -11.19 20.74 13.55
C LEU A 366 -12.71 20.73 13.58
N ASP A 367 -13.31 19.59 13.27
CA ASP A 367 -14.76 19.46 13.29
C ASP A 367 -15.32 19.52 14.72
N LYS A 368 -14.64 18.93 15.72
CA LYS A 368 -15.00 19.08 17.16
C LYS A 368 -14.90 20.52 17.65
N GLU A 369 -13.93 21.28 17.15
CA GLU A 369 -13.75 22.71 17.48
C GLU A 369 -14.84 23.61 16.86
N ASN A 370 -15.32 23.27 15.66
CA ASN A 370 -16.24 24.10 14.88
C ASN A 370 -17.70 23.65 14.93
N HIS A 371 -17.99 22.41 15.32
CA HIS A 371 -19.32 21.80 15.26
C HIS A 371 -19.67 21.13 16.58
N THR A 372 -20.53 21.78 17.37
CA THR A 372 -20.99 21.24 18.64
C THR A 372 -21.81 19.97 18.43
N GLY A 373 -21.38 18.86 19.05
CA GLY A 373 -22.12 17.59 18.99
C GLY A 373 -21.81 16.71 17.77
N ILE A 374 -20.89 17.10 16.89
CA ILE A 374 -20.43 16.17 15.82
C ILE A 374 -19.80 14.92 16.44
N ILE A 375 -20.18 13.76 15.95
CA ILE A 375 -19.73 12.45 16.47
C ILE A 375 -18.43 12.05 15.79
N CYS A 376 -17.42 11.66 16.58
CA CYS A 376 -16.18 11.03 16.12
C CYS A 376 -16.11 9.55 16.54
N SER A 377 -15.12 8.79 16.06
CA SER A 377 -15.05 7.34 16.27
C SER A 377 -14.92 6.96 17.76
N ASN A 378 -14.22 7.76 18.55
CA ASN A 378 -14.01 7.57 19.98
C ASN A 378 -14.71 8.66 20.79
N ASP A 379 -15.95 8.98 20.46
CA ASP A 379 -16.70 10.09 21.04
C ASP A 379 -16.84 9.99 22.55
N ARG A 380 -17.07 8.79 23.06
CA ARG A 380 -17.16 8.51 24.49
C ARG A 380 -15.85 8.82 25.21
N GLU A 381 -14.73 8.30 24.72
CA GLU A 381 -13.42 8.53 25.32
C GLU A 381 -12.98 9.99 25.20
N TYR A 382 -13.42 10.70 24.15
CA TYR A 382 -13.19 12.12 23.98
C TYR A 382 -13.82 12.93 25.12
N TYR A 383 -15.11 12.69 25.42
CA TYR A 383 -15.82 13.45 26.46
C TYR A 383 -15.52 12.97 27.89
N GLU A 384 -15.40 11.66 28.11
CA GLU A 384 -15.20 11.10 29.46
C GLU A 384 -13.75 11.17 29.94
N ARG A 385 -12.77 11.06 29.00
CA ARG A 385 -11.35 10.87 29.34
C ARG A 385 -10.42 11.90 28.70
N GLY A 386 -10.94 12.85 27.93
CA GLY A 386 -10.13 13.85 27.22
C GLY A 386 -9.24 13.22 26.12
N ALA A 387 -9.61 12.07 25.59
CA ALA A 387 -8.87 11.44 24.49
C ALA A 387 -8.90 12.31 23.23
N GLN A 388 -7.87 12.20 22.38
CA GLN A 388 -7.85 12.96 21.12
C GLN A 388 -8.83 12.33 20.12
N PRO A 389 -9.62 13.15 19.40
CA PRO A 389 -10.63 12.63 18.48
C PRO A 389 -10.00 12.10 17.19
N TYR A 390 -10.64 11.11 16.57
CA TYR A 390 -10.27 10.64 15.25
C TYR A 390 -11.50 10.13 14.48
N TYR A 391 -11.42 10.09 13.15
CA TYR A 391 -12.39 9.44 12.30
C TYR A 391 -11.92 8.06 11.87
N SER A 392 -12.86 7.14 11.73
CA SER A 392 -12.59 5.80 11.21
C SER A 392 -12.07 5.84 9.78
N ASN A 393 -11.36 4.79 9.39
CA ASN A 393 -10.65 4.73 8.14
C ASN A 393 -11.61 4.39 6.99
N SER A 394 -11.81 5.34 6.08
CA SER A 394 -12.59 5.16 4.85
C SER A 394 -13.98 4.53 5.11
N THR A 395 -14.25 3.33 4.56
CA THR A 395 -15.48 2.54 4.77
C THR A 395 -15.27 1.37 5.74
N GLN A 396 -14.15 1.34 6.46
CA GLN A 396 -13.88 0.25 7.38
C GLN A 396 -14.77 0.32 8.62
N LEU A 397 -15.04 -0.85 9.22
CA LEU A 397 -15.61 -0.93 10.54
C LEU A 397 -14.72 -0.21 11.56
N PRO A 398 -15.28 0.39 12.62
CA PRO A 398 -14.50 0.89 13.75
C PRO A 398 -13.56 -0.20 14.29
N VAL A 399 -12.35 0.18 14.66
CA VAL A 399 -11.32 -0.76 15.13
C VAL A 399 -11.68 -1.50 16.42
N ASN A 400 -12.72 -1.07 17.11
CA ASN A 400 -13.27 -1.68 18.34
C ASN A 400 -14.63 -2.37 18.13
N TYR A 401 -15.05 -2.57 16.87
CA TYR A 401 -16.38 -3.12 16.56
C TYR A 401 -16.50 -4.59 16.99
N THR A 402 -15.63 -5.45 16.49
CA THR A 402 -15.65 -6.89 16.78
C THR A 402 -14.22 -7.44 16.89
N ASP A 403 -14.07 -8.59 17.53
CA ASP A 403 -12.86 -9.41 17.57
C ASP A 403 -12.94 -10.64 16.65
N ASP A 404 -14.07 -10.82 15.94
CA ASP A 404 -14.23 -11.84 14.91
C ASP A 404 -13.74 -11.30 13.55
N LEU A 405 -12.63 -11.89 13.06
CA LEU A 405 -12.07 -11.55 11.76
C LEU A 405 -13.03 -11.81 10.60
N PHE A 406 -13.77 -12.93 10.64
CA PHE A 406 -14.63 -13.31 9.53
C PHE A 406 -15.87 -12.42 9.45
N GLU A 407 -16.41 -11.96 10.57
CA GLU A 407 -17.45 -10.93 10.58
C GLU A 407 -16.99 -9.64 9.88
N VAL A 408 -15.73 -9.23 10.11
CA VAL A 408 -15.16 -8.06 9.42
C VAL A 408 -15.02 -8.32 7.93
N LEU A 409 -14.51 -9.49 7.53
CA LEU A 409 -14.31 -9.84 6.13
C LEU A 409 -15.64 -9.91 5.37
N ASP A 410 -16.67 -10.55 5.95
CA ASP A 410 -18.01 -10.66 5.38
C ASP A 410 -18.68 -9.28 5.21
N HIS A 411 -18.47 -8.40 6.17
CA HIS A 411 -18.97 -7.04 6.08
C HIS A 411 -18.25 -6.23 5.00
N GLN A 412 -16.92 -6.34 4.93
CA GLN A 412 -16.08 -5.45 4.13
C GLN A 412 -15.89 -5.92 2.68
N ASP A 413 -16.13 -7.18 2.34
CA ASP A 413 -15.80 -7.73 1.01
C ASP A 413 -16.44 -6.92 -0.12
N GLU A 414 -17.73 -6.62 -0.04
CA GLU A 414 -18.43 -5.80 -1.01
C GLU A 414 -17.90 -4.35 -1.07
N LEU A 415 -17.67 -3.73 0.08
CA LEU A 415 -17.22 -2.33 0.15
C LEU A 415 -15.82 -2.14 -0.42
N GLN A 416 -14.91 -3.08 -0.14
CA GLN A 416 -13.53 -3.01 -0.59
C GLN A 416 -13.39 -3.20 -2.10
N THR A 417 -14.29 -3.95 -2.73
CA THR A 417 -14.31 -4.12 -4.19
C THR A 417 -14.83 -2.91 -4.96
N LYS A 418 -15.48 -1.96 -4.28
CA LYS A 418 -15.96 -0.72 -4.90
C LYS A 418 -14.88 0.34 -5.10
N TYR A 419 -13.72 0.22 -4.47
CA TYR A 419 -12.60 1.10 -4.72
C TYR A 419 -11.93 0.77 -6.06
N THR A 420 -11.71 1.79 -6.88
CA THR A 420 -10.99 1.68 -8.17
C THR A 420 -9.53 2.12 -8.07
N GLY A 421 -9.16 2.73 -6.94
CA GLY A 421 -7.80 3.04 -6.54
C GLY A 421 -7.30 2.09 -5.45
N GLY A 422 -6.66 2.62 -4.43
CA GLY A 422 -6.11 1.82 -3.34
C GLY A 422 -7.12 1.51 -2.25
N THR A 423 -7.00 0.31 -1.70
CA THR A 423 -7.65 -0.08 -0.45
C THR A 423 -6.85 -1.17 0.25
N THR A 424 -6.98 -1.29 1.57
CA THR A 424 -6.31 -2.35 2.35
C THR A 424 -7.14 -2.68 3.58
N ILE A 425 -7.36 -3.96 3.83
CA ILE A 425 -7.83 -4.42 5.14
C ILE A 425 -6.63 -4.75 6.03
N HIS A 426 -6.61 -4.14 7.20
CA HIS A 426 -5.62 -4.41 8.25
C HIS A 426 -6.19 -5.41 9.24
N ILE A 427 -5.58 -6.59 9.29
CA ILE A 427 -5.95 -7.66 10.22
C ILE A 427 -5.10 -7.48 11.47
N PHE A 428 -5.68 -6.86 12.50
CA PHE A 428 -5.00 -6.63 13.78
C PHE A 428 -4.97 -7.94 14.59
N ALA A 429 -3.88 -8.68 14.46
CA ALA A 429 -3.61 -9.84 15.32
C ALA A 429 -2.90 -9.32 16.59
N GLY A 430 -3.46 -9.54 17.76
CA GLY A 430 -2.91 -8.98 19.02
C GLY A 430 -1.45 -9.33 19.25
N GLU A 431 -1.12 -10.61 19.03
CA GLU A 431 0.22 -11.16 19.15
C GLU A 431 0.64 -11.86 17.86
N ARG A 432 1.85 -12.42 17.87
CA ARG A 432 2.33 -13.29 16.79
C ARG A 432 1.36 -14.46 16.56
N ILE A 433 0.97 -14.70 15.31
CA ILE A 433 0.21 -15.91 14.94
C ILE A 433 1.09 -17.15 15.22
N SER A 434 0.50 -18.17 15.83
CA SER A 434 1.20 -19.26 16.52
C SER A 434 2.19 -20.04 15.64
N ASN A 435 1.85 -20.28 14.36
CA ASN A 435 2.72 -21.00 13.45
C ASN A 435 2.54 -20.60 11.98
N ASN A 436 3.50 -20.99 11.14
CA ASN A 436 3.55 -20.66 9.72
C ASN A 436 2.40 -21.31 8.93
N GLU A 437 1.98 -22.52 9.29
CA GLU A 437 0.87 -23.22 8.63
C GLU A 437 -0.45 -22.53 8.89
N THR A 438 -0.70 -22.07 10.11
CA THR A 438 -1.88 -21.27 10.44
C THR A 438 -1.92 -19.99 9.61
N MET A 439 -0.79 -19.27 9.49
CA MET A 439 -0.68 -18.08 8.66
C MET A 439 -0.95 -18.39 7.19
N LYS A 440 -0.31 -19.40 6.63
CA LYS A 440 -0.50 -19.84 5.24
C LYS A 440 -1.97 -20.17 4.95
N ASN A 441 -2.58 -20.98 5.81
CA ASN A 441 -3.97 -21.40 5.66
C ASN A 441 -4.94 -20.22 5.77
N LEU A 442 -4.66 -19.26 6.65
CA LEU A 442 -5.48 -18.05 6.79
C LEU A 442 -5.40 -17.18 5.52
N VAL A 443 -4.19 -16.93 5.00
CA VAL A 443 -4.02 -16.21 3.72
C VAL A 443 -4.75 -16.93 2.59
N ARG A 444 -4.60 -18.26 2.49
CA ARG A 444 -5.29 -19.08 1.48
C ARG A 444 -6.80 -18.97 1.61
N LYS A 445 -7.33 -19.09 2.82
CA LYS A 445 -8.78 -18.98 3.08
C LYS A 445 -9.32 -17.61 2.68
N ILE A 446 -8.62 -16.53 3.02
CA ILE A 446 -9.02 -15.17 2.62
C ILE A 446 -9.00 -15.05 1.10
N CYS A 447 -7.91 -15.42 0.44
CA CYS A 447 -7.78 -15.28 -1.01
C CYS A 447 -8.80 -16.12 -1.80
N THR A 448 -9.21 -17.28 -1.28
CA THR A 448 -10.12 -18.18 -1.95
C THR A 448 -11.58 -17.78 -1.77
N ASN A 449 -11.96 -17.32 -0.56
CA ASN A 449 -13.37 -17.10 -0.24
C ASN A 449 -13.83 -15.65 -0.42
N TYR A 450 -12.89 -14.67 -0.38
CA TYR A 450 -13.21 -13.24 -0.46
C TYR A 450 -12.66 -12.61 -1.75
N LYS A 451 -13.40 -11.63 -2.26
CA LYS A 451 -12.97 -10.78 -3.39
C LYS A 451 -12.08 -9.64 -2.95
N LEU A 452 -11.83 -9.54 -1.66
CA LEU A 452 -10.98 -8.55 -1.02
C LEU A 452 -9.66 -8.37 -1.79
N PRO A 453 -9.38 -7.19 -2.38
CA PRO A 453 -8.28 -7.06 -3.33
C PRO A 453 -6.90 -7.00 -2.67
N TYR A 454 -6.83 -6.52 -1.41
CA TYR A 454 -5.54 -6.26 -0.76
C TYR A 454 -5.69 -6.27 0.76
N PHE A 455 -4.83 -7.00 1.45
CA PHE A 455 -4.85 -7.11 2.91
C PHE A 455 -3.47 -7.35 3.50
N THR A 456 -3.36 -7.14 4.81
CA THR A 456 -2.12 -7.36 5.56
C THR A 456 -2.43 -7.72 7.00
N PHE A 457 -1.56 -8.53 7.60
CA PHE A 457 -1.60 -8.81 9.02
C PHE A 457 -0.81 -7.75 9.79
N SER A 458 -1.26 -7.43 10.98
CA SER A 458 -0.69 -6.36 11.79
C SER A 458 -0.59 -6.83 13.26
N PRO A 459 0.38 -7.70 13.57
CA PRO A 459 0.68 -8.04 14.95
C PRO A 459 1.24 -6.82 15.68
N THR A 460 1.11 -6.83 17.01
CA THR A 460 1.81 -5.89 17.89
C THR A 460 3.00 -6.61 18.51
N PHE A 461 4.15 -5.97 18.50
CA PHE A 461 5.38 -6.48 19.11
C PHE A 461 6.22 -5.34 19.66
N SER A 462 7.17 -5.67 20.51
CA SER A 462 8.06 -4.69 21.13
C SER A 462 9.52 -5.01 20.83
N ILE A 463 10.36 -3.99 20.80
CA ILE A 463 11.81 -4.12 20.65
C ILE A 463 12.47 -3.54 21.89
N CYS A 464 13.13 -4.41 22.65
CA CYS A 464 13.99 -4.02 23.77
C CYS A 464 15.41 -3.75 23.26
N PRO A 465 16.10 -2.69 23.70
CA PRO A 465 17.47 -2.41 23.27
C PRO A 465 18.46 -3.50 23.69
N ASN A 466 18.18 -4.25 24.78
CA ASN A 466 19.06 -5.30 25.29
C ASN A 466 18.68 -6.71 24.83
N HIS A 467 17.37 -7.00 24.67
CA HIS A 467 16.87 -8.35 24.36
C HIS A 467 16.31 -8.49 22.94
N GLY A 468 16.21 -7.38 22.18
CA GLY A 468 15.64 -7.40 20.83
C GLY A 468 14.12 -7.61 20.84
N TYR A 469 13.63 -8.55 20.05
CA TYR A 469 12.21 -8.79 19.82
C TYR A 469 11.50 -9.40 21.06
N VAL A 470 10.43 -8.75 21.48
CA VAL A 470 9.51 -9.21 22.54
C VAL A 470 8.11 -9.31 21.96
N VAL A 471 7.43 -10.43 22.19
CA VAL A 471 6.05 -10.67 21.70
C VAL A 471 5.06 -9.76 22.43
N GLY A 472 4.15 -9.13 21.69
CA GLY A 472 3.07 -8.33 22.29
C GLY A 472 3.44 -6.88 22.61
N GLU A 473 2.56 -6.21 23.32
CA GLU A 473 2.66 -4.81 23.70
C GLU A 473 3.35 -4.65 25.06
N HIS A 474 4.62 -4.26 25.04
CA HIS A 474 5.41 -4.00 26.24
C HIS A 474 6.15 -2.66 26.11
N PHE A 475 5.68 -1.64 26.81
CA PHE A 475 6.40 -0.36 26.89
C PHE A 475 7.65 -0.45 27.77
N THR A 476 7.67 -1.41 28.66
CA THR A 476 8.82 -1.76 29.51
C THR A 476 9.15 -3.24 29.34
N CYS A 477 10.40 -3.56 29.15
CA CYS A 477 10.86 -4.94 28.94
C CYS A 477 10.53 -5.82 30.16
N PRO A 478 9.84 -6.96 29.99
CA PRO A 478 9.53 -7.86 31.11
C PRO A 478 10.76 -8.54 31.70
N GLU A 479 11.90 -8.57 30.97
CA GLU A 479 13.13 -9.24 31.42
C GLU A 479 14.09 -8.29 32.14
N CYS A 480 14.31 -7.07 31.62
CA CYS A 480 15.30 -6.14 32.18
C CYS A 480 14.76 -4.81 32.69
N GLY A 481 13.46 -4.52 32.49
CA GLY A 481 12.87 -3.26 32.93
C GLY A 481 13.18 -2.03 32.08
N GLU A 482 13.98 -2.17 31.00
CA GLU A 482 14.28 -1.06 30.09
C GLU A 482 13.08 -0.70 29.20
N ASP A 483 13.04 0.57 28.75
CA ASP A 483 12.01 1.04 27.84
C ASP A 483 12.09 0.34 26.48
N CYS A 484 10.94 -0.11 25.99
CA CYS A 484 10.80 -0.76 24.69
C CYS A 484 10.11 0.15 23.67
N GLU A 485 10.51 0.01 22.41
CA GLU A 485 9.75 0.55 21.29
C GLU A 485 8.62 -0.43 20.94
N VAL A 486 7.35 0.00 21.07
CA VAL A 486 6.18 -0.81 20.70
C VAL A 486 5.86 -0.58 19.24
N TYR A 487 5.90 -1.63 18.44
CA TYR A 487 5.65 -1.57 17.00
C TYR A 487 4.27 -2.11 16.65
N SER A 488 3.58 -1.41 15.81
CA SER A 488 2.36 -1.87 15.13
C SER A 488 2.19 -1.11 13.82
N ARG A 489 1.22 -1.49 13.01
CA ARG A 489 0.92 -0.80 11.76
C ARG A 489 0.06 0.42 12.04
N ILE A 490 0.59 1.61 11.70
CA ILE A 490 -0.15 2.86 11.93
C ILE A 490 -1.32 2.99 10.94
N VAL A 491 -1.02 2.84 9.66
CA VAL A 491 -2.01 2.76 8.57
C VAL A 491 -1.52 1.79 7.49
N GLY A 492 -0.49 2.14 6.76
CA GLY A 492 0.03 1.34 5.65
C GLY A 492 1.42 0.76 5.92
N TYR A 493 2.11 1.20 6.97
CA TYR A 493 3.46 0.78 7.32
C TYR A 493 3.63 0.64 8.83
N ILE A 494 4.65 -0.08 9.23
CA ILE A 494 4.97 -0.38 10.63
C ILE A 494 5.83 0.74 11.18
N ARG A 495 5.51 1.21 12.40
CA ARG A 495 6.25 2.26 13.08
C ARG A 495 6.05 2.16 14.60
N PRO A 496 7.02 2.61 15.43
CA PRO A 496 6.82 2.71 16.87
C PRO A 496 5.58 3.54 17.23
N VAL A 497 4.69 2.99 18.05
CA VAL A 497 3.43 3.64 18.48
C VAL A 497 3.70 4.97 19.16
N GLN A 498 4.80 5.07 19.91
CA GLN A 498 5.22 6.31 20.59
C GLN A 498 5.45 7.48 19.63
N GLN A 499 5.73 7.20 18.35
CA GLN A 499 5.97 8.20 17.31
C GLN A 499 4.72 8.56 16.50
N TRP A 500 3.56 7.94 16.79
CA TRP A 500 2.33 8.24 16.07
C TRP A 500 1.72 9.56 16.52
N ASN A 501 0.88 10.16 15.66
CA ASN A 501 0.08 11.31 16.08
C ASN A 501 -0.92 10.91 17.16
N LYS A 502 -1.35 11.89 17.97
CA LYS A 502 -2.18 11.64 19.15
C LYS A 502 -3.52 10.96 18.84
N GLY A 503 -4.13 11.25 17.70
CA GLY A 503 -5.38 10.58 17.28
C GLY A 503 -5.15 9.10 16.94
N LYS A 504 -4.04 8.76 16.28
CA LYS A 504 -3.68 7.38 16.00
C LYS A 504 -3.24 6.61 17.26
N GLN A 505 -2.62 7.28 18.22
CA GLN A 505 -2.36 6.68 19.54
C GLN A 505 -3.68 6.41 20.29
N ALA A 506 -4.68 7.29 20.19
CA ALA A 506 -6.00 7.06 20.76
C ALA A 506 -6.73 5.89 20.06
N GLU A 507 -6.65 5.80 18.73
CA GLU A 507 -7.16 4.66 17.96
C GLU A 507 -6.50 3.34 18.40
N PHE A 508 -5.17 3.31 18.54
CA PHE A 508 -4.44 2.11 18.96
C PHE A 508 -4.94 1.55 20.29
N LYS A 509 -5.19 2.41 21.27
CA LYS A 509 -5.70 2.03 22.59
C LYS A 509 -7.10 1.42 22.57
N THR A 510 -7.88 1.67 21.53
CA THR A 510 -9.25 1.15 21.38
C THR A 510 -9.33 -0.04 20.43
N ARG A 511 -8.23 -0.40 19.75
CA ARG A 511 -8.21 -1.53 18.81
C ARG A 511 -8.57 -2.83 19.52
N LYS A 512 -9.56 -3.53 18.98
CA LYS A 512 -9.75 -4.94 19.26
C LYS A 512 -8.84 -5.75 18.34
N THR A 513 -8.25 -6.77 18.89
CA THR A 513 -7.40 -7.70 18.16
C THR A 513 -8.19 -8.95 17.84
N TYR A 514 -8.03 -9.44 16.61
CA TYR A 514 -8.74 -10.63 16.15
C TYR A 514 -8.13 -11.89 16.75
N VAL A 515 -9.00 -12.78 17.23
CA VAL A 515 -8.58 -14.09 17.74
C VAL A 515 -8.42 -15.04 16.55
N VAL A 516 -7.19 -15.46 16.29
CA VAL A 516 -6.86 -16.43 15.25
C VAL A 516 -6.53 -17.77 15.92
N GLU A 517 -7.56 -18.58 16.22
CA GLU A 517 -7.36 -19.93 16.76
C GLU A 517 -7.09 -20.95 15.64
N GLU A 518 -6.31 -21.99 15.96
CA GLU A 518 -6.08 -23.12 15.04
C GLU A 518 -7.37 -23.80 14.59
N LYS A 519 -8.43 -23.77 15.41
CA LYS A 519 -9.74 -24.33 15.10
C LYS A 519 -10.47 -23.55 14.00
N THR A 520 -10.29 -22.24 13.90
CA THR A 520 -10.90 -21.39 12.87
C THR A 520 -10.33 -21.67 11.47
N CYS A 521 -9.16 -22.28 11.38
CA CYS A 521 -8.51 -22.65 10.12
C CYS A 521 -8.82 -24.08 9.65
N LYS A 522 -9.45 -24.92 10.49
CA LYS A 522 -9.72 -26.35 10.18
C LYS A 522 -11.06 -26.62 9.50
N VAL A 523 -11.91 -25.62 9.32
CA VAL A 523 -13.18 -25.78 8.61
C VAL A 523 -12.98 -25.35 7.16
N CYS A 524 -12.53 -26.29 6.35
CA CYS A 524 -12.62 -26.30 4.89
C CYS A 524 -13.31 -27.57 4.45
#